data_3d88ea3d56ec396b20463060d2875057
#
_entry.id   3d88ea3d56ec396b20463060d2875057
#
_cell.length_a   1.000
_cell.length_b   1.000
_cell.length_c   1.000
_cell.angle_alpha   90.00
_cell.angle_beta   90.00
_cell.angle_gamma   90.00
#
_symmetry.space_group_name_H-M   'P 1'
#
loop_
_entity.id
_entity.type
_entity.pdbx_description
1 polymer ?
#
loop_
_entity_poly.entity_id
_entity_poly.type
_entity_poly.pdbx_seq_one_letter_code
_entity_poly.pdbx_strand_id
1 'polypeptide(L)'
;CRLIHPNVQNPRQAIQILNTFFQSWNIASRRESEEMIGKAGGLAEGIVTKHPLTLAILSVLKVDFPYFYKELLLEPKLLSYILEVLRIGKPPKFHIDLKIRDKFLEFSNNEPKTWKLKSCYYDLNQYLSLINNKFELPTSLKPFLLLNQNSLSRKYGEQAYEIEEALIHNSHEKLLKILNVDNNKLSVDNAKLIKSVYESLSYNLHKENAFSTIIKLIPFISNETRFLIDSFADTIYRHNKYREILSVDDYKNLLNTVSKFKINKLIESLNKTYRTKYSIDPSSDGDKKRMHLFKDASNILLEFYNVNPEFLNEGFCKWIITPVFASEDITEGEDFTFGFEYTYNAFKNFDFLYKYVSIDYVKTFIDEFINEKSFI
;
A
#
# COMPACT_ATOMS: atom_id res chain seq x y z
N CYS A 1 -11.60 10.34 39.90
CA CYS A 1 -11.06 11.58 39.28
C CYS A 1 -9.53 11.65 39.15
N ARG A 2 -8.79 10.53 39.30
CA ARG A 2 -7.33 10.49 39.04
C ARG A 2 -6.94 10.30 37.57
N LEU A 3 -7.89 10.30 36.65
CA LEU A 3 -7.63 10.14 35.22
C LEU A 3 -7.25 11.46 34.54
N ILE A 4 -7.57 12.59 35.14
CA ILE A 4 -7.17 13.91 34.66
C ILE A 4 -5.73 14.15 35.08
N HIS A 5 -4.89 14.55 34.14
CA HIS A 5 -3.49 14.85 34.38
C HIS A 5 -3.33 15.87 35.52
N PRO A 6 -2.39 15.69 36.48
CA PRO A 6 -2.20 16.63 37.58
C PRO A 6 -1.95 18.08 37.16
N ASN A 7 -1.43 18.28 36.00
CA ASN A 7 -1.13 19.61 35.44
C ASN A 7 -2.33 20.27 34.72
N VAL A 8 -3.51 19.62 34.67
CA VAL A 8 -4.74 20.25 34.17
C VAL A 8 -5.22 21.28 35.20
N GLN A 9 -4.68 22.48 35.12
CA GLN A 9 -5.04 23.61 35.97
C GLN A 9 -6.22 24.40 35.43
N ASN A 10 -6.60 24.16 34.16
CA ASN A 10 -7.66 24.92 33.48
C ASN A 10 -8.98 24.14 33.52
N PRO A 11 -10.03 24.65 34.22
CA PRO A 11 -11.36 24.03 34.25
C PRO A 11 -11.96 23.79 32.86
N ARG A 12 -11.67 24.65 31.90
CA ARG A 12 -12.14 24.52 30.51
C ARG A 12 -11.58 23.26 29.84
N GLN A 13 -10.32 22.93 30.08
CA GLN A 13 -9.66 21.73 29.58
C GLN A 13 -10.28 20.47 30.19
N ALA A 14 -10.52 20.48 31.52
CA ALA A 14 -11.21 19.37 32.19
C ALA A 14 -12.60 19.14 31.60
N ILE A 15 -13.37 20.21 31.33
CA ILE A 15 -14.67 20.13 30.66
C ILE A 15 -14.54 19.53 29.23
N GLN A 16 -13.52 19.92 28.47
CA GLN A 16 -13.28 19.34 27.13
C GLN A 16 -13.00 17.85 27.19
N ILE A 17 -12.19 17.40 28.15
CA ILE A 17 -11.90 15.97 28.34
C ILE A 17 -13.20 15.21 28.67
N LEU A 18 -14.01 15.72 29.62
CA LEU A 18 -15.27 15.10 29.98
C LEU A 18 -16.27 15.07 28.81
N ASN A 19 -16.40 16.17 28.08
CA ASN A 19 -17.25 16.21 26.90
C ASN A 19 -16.79 15.21 25.83
N THR A 20 -15.48 15.09 25.59
CA THR A 20 -14.91 14.13 24.66
C THR A 20 -15.21 12.70 25.10
N PHE A 21 -15.07 12.41 26.39
CA PHE A 21 -15.43 11.11 26.96
C PHE A 21 -16.90 10.79 26.78
N PHE A 22 -17.83 11.69 27.20
CA PHE A 22 -19.27 11.46 27.10
C PHE A 22 -19.76 11.32 25.67
N GLN A 23 -19.22 12.12 24.73
CA GLN A 23 -19.54 11.97 23.31
C GLN A 23 -19.11 10.58 22.80
N SER A 24 -17.90 10.17 23.12
CA SER A 24 -17.37 8.87 22.70
C SER A 24 -18.14 7.71 23.36
N TRP A 25 -18.50 7.86 24.63
CA TRP A 25 -19.31 6.90 25.37
C TRP A 25 -20.70 6.73 24.73
N ASN A 26 -21.39 7.83 24.44
CA ASN A 26 -22.72 7.79 23.83
C ASN A 26 -22.66 7.14 22.43
N ILE A 27 -21.62 7.42 21.65
CA ILE A 27 -21.41 6.78 20.35
C ILE A 27 -21.18 5.28 20.53
N ALA A 28 -20.33 4.87 21.46
CA ALA A 28 -20.04 3.47 21.75
C ALA A 28 -21.29 2.72 22.18
N SER A 29 -22.02 3.24 23.17
CA SER A 29 -23.25 2.64 23.70
C SER A 29 -24.29 2.43 22.61
N ARG A 30 -24.45 3.41 21.71
CA ARG A 30 -25.36 3.29 20.57
C ARG A 30 -24.91 2.26 19.56
N ARG A 31 -23.60 2.13 19.30
CA ARG A 31 -23.04 1.17 18.34
C ARG A 31 -23.01 -0.26 18.87
N GLU A 32 -22.99 -0.42 20.18
CA GLU A 32 -23.06 -1.70 20.89
C GLU A 32 -24.48 -2.11 21.26
N SER A 33 -25.51 -1.31 20.90
CA SER A 33 -26.90 -1.68 21.16
C SER A 33 -27.32 -2.88 20.31
N GLU A 34 -28.26 -3.68 20.83
CA GLU A 34 -28.80 -4.87 20.14
C GLU A 34 -29.31 -4.55 18.73
N GLU A 35 -29.84 -3.34 18.52
CA GLU A 35 -30.31 -2.88 17.21
C GLU A 35 -29.21 -2.73 16.17
N MET A 36 -27.97 -2.52 16.63
CA MET A 36 -26.81 -2.24 15.76
C MET A 36 -25.87 -3.44 15.63
N ILE A 37 -25.93 -4.41 16.54
CA ILE A 37 -25.08 -5.62 16.49
C ILE A 37 -25.36 -6.36 15.16
N GLY A 38 -24.29 -6.69 14.43
CA GLY A 38 -24.36 -7.33 13.13
C GLY A 38 -24.75 -6.44 11.95
N LYS A 39 -25.02 -5.13 12.19
CA LYS A 39 -25.28 -4.14 11.14
C LYS A 39 -24.01 -3.33 10.84
N ALA A 40 -24.00 -2.71 9.67
CA ALA A 40 -22.90 -1.83 9.26
C ALA A 40 -22.69 -0.69 10.28
N GLY A 41 -21.49 -0.66 10.87
CA GLY A 41 -21.12 0.32 11.89
C GLY A 41 -21.48 -0.06 13.32
N GLY A 42 -22.10 -1.22 13.55
CA GLY A 42 -22.26 -1.79 14.87
C GLY A 42 -20.93 -2.30 15.43
N LEU A 43 -20.86 -2.41 16.76
CA LEU A 43 -19.75 -3.04 17.49
C LEU A 43 -20.31 -4.24 18.26
N ALA A 44 -19.45 -5.23 18.52
CA ALA A 44 -19.84 -6.30 19.43
C ALA A 44 -20.10 -5.72 20.81
N GLU A 45 -21.03 -6.34 21.55
CA GLU A 45 -21.44 -5.90 22.87
C GLU A 45 -20.26 -5.77 23.82
N GLY A 46 -20.08 -4.62 24.40
CA GLY A 46 -19.09 -4.39 25.45
C GLY A 46 -17.66 -4.21 24.96
N ILE A 47 -17.38 -4.16 23.67
CA ILE A 47 -16.01 -3.95 23.15
C ILE A 47 -15.40 -2.63 23.64
N VAL A 48 -16.22 -1.59 23.79
CA VAL A 48 -15.78 -0.27 24.27
C VAL A 48 -16.41 0.02 25.65
N THR A 49 -17.70 -0.23 25.82
CA THR A 49 -18.42 0.13 27.06
C THR A 49 -17.98 -0.68 28.27
N LYS A 50 -17.46 -1.89 28.11
CA LYS A 50 -16.81 -2.64 29.24
C LYS A 50 -15.44 -2.08 29.63
N HIS A 51 -14.87 -1.13 28.87
CA HIS A 51 -13.56 -0.53 29.13
C HIS A 51 -13.61 1.00 29.27
N PRO A 52 -14.40 1.55 30.20
CA PRO A 52 -14.58 3.00 30.37
C PRO A 52 -13.26 3.73 30.67
N LEU A 53 -12.34 3.08 31.37
CA LEU A 53 -11.03 3.65 31.71
C LEU A 53 -10.18 3.86 30.46
N THR A 54 -10.17 2.91 29.53
CA THR A 54 -9.48 3.06 28.24
C THR A 54 -10.02 4.25 27.47
N LEU A 55 -11.35 4.39 27.40
CA LEU A 55 -12.00 5.51 26.73
C LEU A 55 -11.64 6.85 27.38
N ALA A 56 -11.58 6.89 28.71
CA ALA A 56 -11.17 8.08 29.46
C ALA A 56 -9.70 8.45 29.19
N ILE A 57 -8.79 7.46 29.19
CA ILE A 57 -7.37 7.67 28.84
C ILE A 57 -7.26 8.26 27.42
N LEU A 58 -7.95 7.69 26.46
CA LEU A 58 -7.91 8.18 25.08
C LEU A 58 -8.53 9.59 24.93
N SER A 59 -9.52 9.92 25.76
CA SER A 59 -10.08 11.27 25.79
C SER A 59 -9.09 12.30 26.32
N VAL A 60 -8.31 11.96 27.35
CA VAL A 60 -7.18 12.80 27.81
C VAL A 60 -6.12 12.93 26.74
N LEU A 61 -5.67 11.82 26.14
CA LEU A 61 -4.66 11.86 25.09
C LEU A 61 -5.10 12.71 23.91
N LYS A 62 -6.38 12.68 23.55
CA LYS A 62 -6.93 13.47 22.44
C LYS A 62 -6.91 14.98 22.73
N VAL A 63 -7.18 15.38 23.97
CA VAL A 63 -7.30 16.80 24.35
C VAL A 63 -5.94 17.39 24.74
N ASP A 64 -5.18 16.68 25.58
CA ASP A 64 -3.94 17.20 26.17
C ASP A 64 -2.70 16.88 25.36
N PHE A 65 -2.71 15.76 24.61
CA PHE A 65 -1.59 15.28 23.84
C PHE A 65 -1.98 15.01 22.36
N PRO A 66 -2.53 16.02 21.64
CA PRO A 66 -3.11 15.81 20.31
C PRO A 66 -2.09 15.29 19.29
N TYR A 67 -0.82 15.66 19.42
CA TYR A 67 0.25 15.15 18.56
C TYR A 67 0.45 13.64 18.76
N PHE A 68 0.52 13.17 20.02
CA PHE A 68 0.60 11.76 20.34
C PHE A 68 -0.64 10.99 19.89
N TYR A 69 -1.83 11.54 20.12
CA TYR A 69 -3.09 10.94 19.69
C TYR A 69 -3.18 10.79 18.18
N LYS A 70 -2.65 11.75 17.42
CA LYS A 70 -2.57 11.67 15.95
C LYS A 70 -1.70 10.49 15.49
N GLU A 71 -0.55 10.27 16.10
CA GLU A 71 0.30 9.13 15.79
C GLU A 71 -0.34 7.81 16.26
N LEU A 72 -1.08 7.83 17.37
CA LEU A 72 -1.84 6.68 17.84
C LEU A 72 -2.97 6.26 16.89
N LEU A 73 -3.58 7.20 16.16
CA LEU A 73 -4.53 6.88 15.09
C LEU A 73 -3.86 6.15 13.91
N LEU A 74 -2.58 6.42 13.65
CA LEU A 74 -1.80 5.77 12.59
C LEU A 74 -1.27 4.40 13.04
N GLU A 75 -0.84 4.30 14.29
CA GLU A 75 -0.30 3.08 14.90
C GLU A 75 -1.00 2.78 16.24
N PRO A 76 -2.14 2.09 16.21
CA PRO A 76 -2.93 1.80 17.43
C PRO A 76 -2.18 1.04 18.52
N LYS A 77 -1.11 0.33 18.19
CA LYS A 77 -0.27 -0.40 19.14
C LYS A 77 0.73 0.51 19.87
N LEU A 78 0.89 1.76 19.43
CA LEU A 78 1.87 2.70 19.99
C LEU A 78 1.72 2.90 21.50
N LEU A 79 0.48 3.06 21.99
CA LEU A 79 0.24 3.25 23.42
C LEU A 79 0.69 2.04 24.23
N SER A 80 0.28 0.83 23.83
CA SER A 80 0.69 -0.41 24.50
C SER A 80 2.21 -0.62 24.43
N TYR A 81 2.82 -0.26 23.30
CA TYR A 81 4.27 -0.35 23.13
C TYR A 81 5.02 0.56 24.11
N ILE A 82 4.61 1.83 24.20
CA ILE A 82 5.27 2.81 25.08
C ILE A 82 5.05 2.44 26.56
N LEU A 83 3.84 2.02 26.95
CA LEU A 83 3.58 1.59 28.32
C LEU A 83 4.46 0.39 28.70
N GLU A 84 4.67 -0.57 27.80
CA GLU A 84 5.55 -1.70 28.04
C GLU A 84 7.02 -1.26 28.16
N VAL A 85 7.48 -0.35 27.29
CA VAL A 85 8.81 0.24 27.41
C VAL A 85 9.01 0.97 28.74
N LEU A 86 8.02 1.76 29.19
CA LEU A 86 8.08 2.45 30.49
C LEU A 86 8.11 1.47 31.66
N ARG A 87 7.50 0.27 31.54
CA ARG A 87 7.45 -0.75 32.55
C ARG A 87 8.76 -1.54 32.69
N ILE A 88 9.34 -1.95 31.55
CA ILE A 88 10.44 -2.91 31.49
C ILE A 88 11.77 -2.25 31.07
N GLY A 89 11.73 -1.06 30.50
CA GLY A 89 12.92 -0.40 29.93
C GLY A 89 13.42 -1.03 28.62
N LYS A 90 12.65 -1.94 28.02
CA LYS A 90 13.00 -2.67 26.78
C LYS A 90 11.84 -2.70 25.81
N PRO A 91 12.10 -2.74 24.48
CA PRO A 91 11.06 -2.92 23.48
C PRO A 91 10.29 -4.24 23.71
N PRO A 92 8.96 -4.24 23.58
CA PRO A 92 8.17 -5.47 23.60
C PRO A 92 8.45 -6.35 22.38
N LYS A 93 7.98 -7.60 22.42
CA LYS A 93 8.17 -8.57 21.32
C LYS A 93 7.39 -8.24 20.06
N PHE A 94 6.33 -7.45 20.16
CA PHE A 94 5.55 -7.02 18.99
C PHE A 94 6.15 -5.76 18.38
N HIS A 95 6.00 -5.62 17.07
CA HIS A 95 6.58 -4.53 16.29
C HIS A 95 5.58 -3.40 16.05
N ILE A 96 6.09 -2.18 15.99
CA ILE A 96 5.41 -0.98 15.49
C ILE A 96 6.29 -0.32 14.42
N ASP A 97 5.75 0.65 13.69
CA ASP A 97 6.53 1.43 12.73
C ASP A 97 7.71 2.11 13.45
N LEU A 98 8.93 1.83 12.95
CA LEU A 98 10.17 2.35 13.54
C LEU A 98 10.24 3.88 13.49
N LYS A 99 9.70 4.50 12.43
CA LYS A 99 9.67 5.96 12.31
C LYS A 99 8.76 6.58 13.36
N ILE A 100 7.63 5.94 13.67
CA ILE A 100 6.73 6.39 14.73
C ILE A 100 7.37 6.15 16.09
N ARG A 101 7.97 4.98 16.32
CA ARG A 101 8.72 4.68 17.54
C ARG A 101 9.78 5.74 17.84
N ASP A 102 10.62 6.03 16.85
CA ASP A 102 11.77 6.91 16.98
C ASP A 102 11.39 8.40 17.13
N LYS A 103 10.12 8.77 16.86
CA LYS A 103 9.60 10.09 17.25
C LYS A 103 9.53 10.27 18.76
N PHE A 104 9.12 9.22 19.47
CA PHE A 104 8.81 9.30 20.92
C PHE A 104 9.90 8.71 21.80
N LEU A 105 10.58 7.67 21.38
CA LEU A 105 11.53 6.92 22.19
C LEU A 105 12.97 7.21 21.80
N GLU A 106 13.83 7.17 22.81
CA GLU A 106 15.28 7.20 22.66
C GLU A 106 15.93 6.12 23.51
N PHE A 107 17.10 5.64 23.08
CA PHE A 107 17.89 4.70 23.82
C PHE A 107 18.89 5.44 24.72
N SER A 108 18.83 5.20 26.02
CA SER A 108 19.80 5.75 26.96
C SER A 108 21.02 4.82 27.07
N ASN A 109 22.19 5.34 26.73
CA ASN A 109 23.46 4.63 26.88
C ASN A 109 24.00 4.67 28.30
N ASN A 110 23.41 5.49 29.20
CA ASN A 110 23.76 5.53 30.61
C ASN A 110 23.26 4.25 31.30
N GLU A 111 24.01 3.73 32.27
CA GLU A 111 23.56 2.57 33.01
C GLU A 111 22.41 2.92 33.96
N PRO A 112 21.34 2.08 34.01
CA PRO A 112 21.09 0.94 33.15
C PRO A 112 20.70 1.35 31.72
N LYS A 113 21.25 0.63 30.72
CA LYS A 113 20.89 0.83 29.27
C LYS A 113 19.42 0.51 29.08
N THR A 114 18.61 1.53 28.89
CA THR A 114 17.15 1.41 28.77
C THR A 114 16.57 2.29 27.67
N TRP A 115 15.46 1.87 27.14
CA TRP A 115 14.61 2.71 26.30
C TRP A 115 13.73 3.61 27.18
N LYS A 116 13.57 4.85 26.81
CA LYS A 116 12.74 5.83 27.53
C LYS A 116 12.07 6.79 26.55
N LEU A 117 11.01 7.48 27.00
CA LEU A 117 10.45 8.61 26.29
C LEU A 117 11.48 9.76 26.23
N LYS A 118 11.54 10.43 25.09
CA LYS A 118 12.40 11.62 24.93
C LYS A 118 11.99 12.70 25.92
N SER A 119 12.97 13.45 26.38
CA SER A 119 12.77 14.50 27.38
C SER A 119 11.78 15.60 26.95
N CYS A 120 11.64 15.87 25.66
CA CYS A 120 10.64 16.80 25.14
C CYS A 120 9.18 16.37 25.37
N TYR A 121 8.93 15.11 25.75
CA TYR A 121 7.60 14.58 26.09
C TYR A 121 7.42 14.39 27.60
N TYR A 122 7.97 15.27 28.41
CA TYR A 122 7.96 15.14 29.88
C TYR A 122 6.54 14.99 30.46
N ASP A 123 5.60 15.84 30.06
CA ASP A 123 4.22 15.81 30.55
C ASP A 123 3.50 14.52 30.13
N LEU A 124 3.71 14.08 28.89
CA LEU A 124 3.18 12.80 28.39
C LEU A 124 3.77 11.64 29.20
N ASN A 125 5.08 11.67 29.49
CA ASN A 125 5.75 10.66 30.31
C ASN A 125 5.16 10.58 31.72
N GLN A 126 4.93 11.73 32.35
CA GLN A 126 4.27 11.77 33.66
C GLN A 126 2.88 11.15 33.62
N TYR A 127 2.07 11.53 32.63
CA TYR A 127 0.73 10.99 32.46
C TYR A 127 0.75 9.48 32.23
N LEU A 128 1.55 9.00 31.29
CA LEU A 128 1.65 7.57 30.98
C LEU A 128 2.19 6.76 32.14
N SER A 129 3.11 7.29 32.93
CA SER A 129 3.61 6.65 34.13
C SER A 129 2.55 6.50 35.24
N LEU A 130 1.61 7.45 35.33
CA LEU A 130 0.49 7.35 36.28
C LEU A 130 -0.50 6.22 35.94
N ILE A 131 -0.67 5.92 34.63
CA ILE A 131 -1.61 4.89 34.18
C ILE A 131 -0.95 3.52 34.04
N ASN A 132 0.36 3.45 33.82
CA ASN A 132 1.09 2.24 33.43
C ASN A 132 0.92 1.04 34.38
N ASN A 133 0.86 1.28 35.68
CA ASN A 133 0.79 0.21 36.69
C ASN A 133 -0.63 -0.06 37.22
N LYS A 134 -1.65 0.57 36.64
CA LYS A 134 -2.99 0.57 37.22
C LYS A 134 -4.07 0.02 36.31
N PHE A 135 -3.77 -0.11 35.04
CA PHE A 135 -4.79 -0.44 34.03
C PHE A 135 -4.28 -1.44 33.00
N GLU A 136 -5.11 -2.42 32.73
CA GLU A 136 -4.95 -3.30 31.57
C GLU A 136 -5.67 -2.69 30.38
N LEU A 137 -4.94 -2.49 29.29
CA LEU A 137 -5.52 -2.07 28.03
C LEU A 137 -6.17 -3.27 27.33
N PRO A 138 -7.26 -3.06 26.60
CA PRO A 138 -7.84 -4.09 25.74
C PRO A 138 -6.85 -4.51 24.66
N THR A 139 -7.03 -5.71 24.13
CA THR A 139 -6.14 -6.29 23.10
C THR A 139 -6.03 -5.41 21.85
N SER A 140 -7.08 -4.66 21.54
CA SER A 140 -7.08 -3.69 20.43
C SER A 140 -7.68 -2.36 20.85
N LEU A 141 -6.97 -1.27 20.54
CA LEU A 141 -7.46 0.10 20.75
C LEU A 141 -8.25 0.63 19.53
N LYS A 142 -8.26 -0.06 18.41
CA LYS A 142 -8.92 0.40 17.17
C LYS A 142 -10.39 0.74 17.35
N PRO A 143 -11.24 -0.08 18.00
CA PRO A 143 -12.64 0.25 18.22
C PRO A 143 -12.85 1.60 18.93
N PHE A 144 -11.96 1.94 19.84
CA PHE A 144 -12.01 3.20 20.59
C PHE A 144 -11.55 4.40 19.78
N LEU A 145 -10.48 4.25 19.02
CA LEU A 145 -9.88 5.31 18.21
C LEU A 145 -10.81 5.74 17.06
N LEU A 146 -11.55 4.80 16.52
CA LEU A 146 -12.40 5.01 15.35
C LEU A 146 -13.85 5.37 15.69
N LEU A 147 -14.21 5.47 16.97
CA LEU A 147 -15.56 5.86 17.40
C LEU A 147 -16.04 7.17 16.78
N ASN A 148 -15.15 8.16 16.69
CA ASN A 148 -15.46 9.51 16.22
C ASN A 148 -15.11 9.76 14.75
N GLN A 149 -14.52 8.78 14.07
CA GLN A 149 -14.24 8.93 12.66
C GLN A 149 -15.51 8.60 11.86
N ASN A 150 -15.84 9.46 10.87
CA ASN A 150 -16.90 9.23 9.89
C ASN A 150 -16.52 8.10 8.91
N SER A 151 -15.80 7.12 9.38
CA SER A 151 -15.09 6.13 8.60
C SER A 151 -15.87 4.83 8.47
N LEU A 152 -15.35 4.02 7.70
CA LEU A 152 -15.71 2.68 7.29
C LEU A 152 -16.32 1.79 8.37
N SER A 153 -15.90 1.95 9.63
CA SER A 153 -16.47 1.22 10.77
C SER A 153 -17.96 1.49 10.98
N ARG A 154 -18.47 2.66 10.58
CA ARG A 154 -19.91 2.94 10.58
C ARG A 154 -20.65 2.14 9.50
N LYS A 155 -19.97 1.85 8.41
CA LYS A 155 -20.58 1.18 7.24
C LYS A 155 -20.35 -0.32 7.21
N TYR A 156 -19.20 -0.77 7.70
CA TYR A 156 -18.74 -2.14 7.48
C TYR A 156 -18.34 -2.92 8.77
N GLY A 157 -18.46 -2.31 9.97
CA GLY A 157 -18.22 -3.00 11.25
C GLY A 157 -16.79 -3.48 11.47
N GLU A 158 -16.62 -4.57 12.21
CA GLU A 158 -15.33 -5.15 12.58
C GLU A 158 -14.54 -5.67 11.38
N GLN A 159 -15.21 -6.18 10.36
CA GLN A 159 -14.57 -6.74 9.17
C GLN A 159 -13.66 -5.69 8.48
N ALA A 160 -14.03 -4.39 8.52
CA ALA A 160 -13.20 -3.33 7.98
C ALA A 160 -11.83 -3.22 8.67
N TYR A 161 -11.78 -3.48 9.97
CA TYR A 161 -10.51 -3.45 10.73
C TYR A 161 -9.61 -4.62 10.41
N GLU A 162 -10.20 -5.80 10.30
CA GLU A 162 -9.44 -7.00 9.95
C GLU A 162 -8.85 -6.88 8.54
N ILE A 163 -9.64 -6.34 7.60
CA ILE A 163 -9.17 -6.05 6.23
C ILE A 163 -8.08 -4.98 6.26
N GLU A 164 -8.25 -3.89 7.01
CA GLU A 164 -7.24 -2.85 7.15
C GLU A 164 -5.91 -3.42 7.68
N GLU A 165 -5.95 -4.26 8.72
CA GLU A 165 -4.76 -4.93 9.23
C GLU A 165 -4.10 -5.82 8.18
N ALA A 166 -4.89 -6.63 7.47
CA ALA A 166 -4.36 -7.51 6.44
C ALA A 166 -3.69 -6.71 5.31
N LEU A 167 -4.28 -5.57 4.92
CA LEU A 167 -3.73 -4.68 3.90
C LEU A 167 -2.44 -3.99 4.35
N ILE A 168 -2.42 -3.39 5.54
CA ILE A 168 -1.26 -2.67 6.10
C ILE A 168 -0.05 -3.60 6.27
N HIS A 169 -0.29 -4.83 6.71
CA HIS A 169 0.77 -5.81 6.96
C HIS A 169 1.10 -6.70 5.76
N ASN A 170 0.59 -6.38 4.57
CA ASN A 170 0.79 -7.14 3.33
C ASN A 170 0.46 -8.64 3.51
N SER A 171 -0.61 -8.95 4.26
CA SER A 171 -1.01 -10.31 4.63
C SER A 171 -2.11 -10.83 3.70
N HIS A 172 -1.73 -11.25 2.49
CA HIS A 172 -2.67 -11.73 1.47
C HIS A 172 -3.51 -12.94 1.94
N GLU A 173 -2.89 -13.93 2.56
CA GLU A 173 -3.59 -15.12 3.07
C GLU A 173 -4.65 -14.78 4.13
N LYS A 174 -4.31 -13.84 5.05
CA LYS A 174 -5.25 -13.35 6.04
C LYS A 174 -6.42 -12.64 5.36
N LEU A 175 -6.14 -11.83 4.34
CA LEU A 175 -7.17 -11.13 3.58
C LEU A 175 -8.12 -12.10 2.90
N LEU A 176 -7.63 -13.16 2.22
CA LEU A 176 -8.47 -14.15 1.58
C LEU A 176 -9.39 -14.88 2.58
N LYS A 177 -8.87 -15.22 3.77
CA LYS A 177 -9.68 -15.85 4.84
C LYS A 177 -10.79 -14.93 5.33
N ILE A 178 -10.50 -13.65 5.56
CA ILE A 178 -11.49 -12.66 6.02
C ILE A 178 -12.60 -12.46 4.97
N LEU A 179 -12.22 -12.46 3.69
CA LEU A 179 -13.13 -12.21 2.59
C LEU A 179 -14.01 -13.42 2.24
N ASN A 180 -13.74 -14.61 2.82
CA ASN A 180 -14.40 -15.86 2.47
C ASN A 180 -14.56 -15.98 0.94
N VAL A 181 -13.42 -15.95 0.22
CA VAL A 181 -13.45 -16.00 -1.26
C VAL A 181 -13.91 -17.38 -1.70
N ASP A 182 -15.24 -17.57 -1.72
CA ASP A 182 -15.89 -18.78 -2.18
C ASP A 182 -15.82 -18.87 -3.72
N ASN A 183 -15.59 -20.06 -4.22
CA ASN A 183 -15.56 -20.34 -5.67
C ASN A 183 -14.58 -19.48 -6.48
N ASN A 184 -13.46 -19.06 -5.88
CA ASN A 184 -12.41 -18.26 -6.52
C ASN A 184 -12.88 -16.90 -7.09
N LYS A 185 -13.94 -16.30 -6.55
CA LYS A 185 -14.40 -14.96 -6.96
C LYS A 185 -14.61 -14.04 -5.77
N LEU A 186 -14.19 -12.80 -5.95
CA LEU A 186 -14.42 -11.72 -5.00
C LEU A 186 -15.86 -11.19 -5.16
N SER A 187 -16.60 -11.05 -4.05
CA SER A 187 -17.94 -10.46 -4.09
C SER A 187 -17.88 -8.93 -4.30
N VAL A 188 -18.94 -8.35 -4.85
CA VAL A 188 -19.03 -6.89 -5.09
C VAL A 188 -18.94 -6.11 -3.78
N ASP A 189 -19.54 -6.61 -2.69
CA ASP A 189 -19.52 -5.95 -1.40
C ASP A 189 -18.11 -5.98 -0.78
N ASN A 190 -17.41 -7.11 -0.89
CA ASN A 190 -16.02 -7.21 -0.47
C ASN A 190 -15.11 -6.28 -1.29
N ALA A 191 -15.31 -6.19 -2.60
CA ALA A 191 -14.54 -5.28 -3.45
C ALA A 191 -14.77 -3.80 -3.06
N LYS A 192 -16.02 -3.40 -2.78
CA LYS A 192 -16.36 -2.06 -2.28
C LYS A 192 -15.72 -1.79 -0.92
N LEU A 193 -15.74 -2.78 -0.04
CA LEU A 193 -15.15 -2.67 1.29
C LEU A 193 -13.64 -2.49 1.20
N ILE A 194 -12.92 -3.31 0.44
CA ILE A 194 -11.48 -3.19 0.23
C ILE A 194 -11.12 -1.81 -0.32
N LYS A 195 -11.85 -1.37 -1.36
CA LYS A 195 -11.63 -0.04 -1.95
C LYS A 195 -11.80 1.06 -0.92
N SER A 196 -12.87 1.00 -0.14
CA SER A 196 -13.16 1.99 0.89
C SER A 196 -12.11 1.99 2.00
N VAL A 197 -11.62 0.81 2.42
CA VAL A 197 -10.53 0.69 3.39
C VAL A 197 -9.24 1.28 2.83
N TYR A 198 -8.89 0.96 1.59
CA TYR A 198 -7.71 1.53 0.92
C TYR A 198 -7.75 3.06 0.83
N GLU A 199 -8.90 3.62 0.45
CA GLU A 199 -9.08 5.08 0.34
C GLU A 199 -8.96 5.79 1.70
N SER A 200 -9.29 5.11 2.80
CA SER A 200 -9.19 5.66 4.16
C SER A 200 -7.77 5.67 4.72
N LEU A 201 -6.84 4.93 4.13
CA LEU A 201 -5.46 4.89 4.59
C LEU A 201 -4.80 6.24 4.36
N SER A 202 -4.25 6.82 5.44
CA SER A 202 -3.62 8.15 5.40
C SER A 202 -2.10 8.09 5.23
N TYR A 203 -1.47 6.98 5.61
CA TYR A 203 -0.02 6.82 5.59
C TYR A 203 0.46 6.16 4.29
N ASN A 204 1.47 6.76 3.63
CA ASN A 204 1.94 6.31 2.32
C ASN A 204 2.44 4.87 2.31
N LEU A 205 3.21 4.45 3.33
CA LEU A 205 3.69 3.07 3.43
C LEU A 205 2.53 2.07 3.56
N HIS A 206 1.50 2.42 4.32
CA HIS A 206 0.30 1.58 4.43
C HIS A 206 -0.42 1.45 3.09
N LYS A 207 -0.47 2.53 2.30
CA LYS A 207 -1.04 2.49 0.94
C LYS A 207 -0.23 1.63 -0.02
N GLU A 208 1.09 1.65 0.07
CA GLU A 208 1.97 0.81 -0.75
C GLU A 208 1.81 -0.67 -0.41
N ASN A 209 1.79 -1.01 0.88
CA ASN A 209 1.54 -2.37 1.35
C ASN A 209 0.14 -2.86 0.95
N ALA A 210 -0.86 -2.02 1.14
CA ALA A 210 -2.25 -2.32 0.77
C ALA A 210 -2.38 -2.53 -0.75
N PHE A 211 -1.74 -1.68 -1.55
CA PHE A 211 -1.71 -1.82 -2.99
C PHE A 211 -1.10 -3.17 -3.41
N SER A 212 0.09 -3.51 -2.88
CA SER A 212 0.73 -4.80 -3.13
C SER A 212 -0.16 -5.99 -2.78
N THR A 213 -0.90 -5.89 -1.65
CA THR A 213 -1.82 -6.95 -1.23
C THR A 213 -3.03 -7.05 -2.16
N ILE A 214 -3.59 -5.93 -2.61
CA ILE A 214 -4.77 -5.89 -3.49
C ILE A 214 -4.44 -6.39 -4.89
N ILE A 215 -3.26 -6.11 -5.42
CA ILE A 215 -2.82 -6.62 -6.73
C ILE A 215 -2.83 -8.15 -6.75
N LYS A 216 -2.49 -8.80 -5.66
CA LYS A 216 -2.55 -10.28 -5.53
C LYS A 216 -3.98 -10.84 -5.56
N LEU A 217 -5.02 -9.99 -5.45
CA LEU A 217 -6.42 -10.40 -5.61
C LEU A 217 -6.87 -10.48 -7.07
N ILE A 218 -6.06 -10.08 -8.05
CA ILE A 218 -6.44 -10.09 -9.47
C ILE A 218 -7.03 -11.43 -9.93
N PRO A 219 -6.50 -12.61 -9.55
CA PRO A 219 -7.08 -13.89 -9.94
C PRO A 219 -8.54 -14.09 -9.51
N PHE A 220 -8.99 -13.37 -8.49
CA PHE A 220 -10.33 -13.45 -7.92
C PHE A 220 -11.28 -12.36 -8.43
N ILE A 221 -10.79 -11.44 -9.29
CA ILE A 221 -11.57 -10.33 -9.85
C ILE A 221 -12.47 -10.84 -10.98
N SER A 222 -13.74 -10.46 -10.92
CA SER A 222 -14.73 -10.68 -11.97
C SER A 222 -15.03 -9.37 -12.72
N ASN A 223 -15.83 -9.45 -13.79
CA ASN A 223 -16.31 -8.25 -14.48
C ASN A 223 -17.04 -7.26 -13.56
N GLU A 224 -17.77 -7.76 -12.55
CA GLU A 224 -18.53 -6.96 -11.59
C GLU A 224 -17.64 -6.27 -10.55
N THR A 225 -16.49 -6.88 -10.23
CA THR A 225 -15.55 -6.37 -9.22
C THR A 225 -14.34 -5.66 -9.83
N ARG A 226 -14.26 -5.60 -11.15
CA ARG A 226 -13.19 -4.96 -11.94
C ARG A 226 -12.91 -3.51 -11.52
N PHE A 227 -13.93 -2.77 -11.07
CA PHE A 227 -13.81 -1.38 -10.62
C PHE A 227 -12.75 -1.21 -9.51
N LEU A 228 -12.47 -2.24 -8.72
CA LEU A 228 -11.43 -2.22 -7.70
C LEU A 228 -10.06 -2.01 -8.35
N ILE A 229 -9.75 -2.78 -9.37
CA ILE A 229 -8.45 -2.71 -10.08
C ILE A 229 -8.40 -1.50 -11.01
N ASP A 230 -9.50 -1.15 -11.68
CA ASP A 230 -9.58 0.04 -12.54
C ASP A 230 -9.21 1.32 -11.78
N SER A 231 -9.52 1.40 -10.50
CA SER A 231 -9.17 2.56 -9.67
C SER A 231 -7.66 2.73 -9.50
N PHE A 232 -6.87 1.67 -9.65
CA PHE A 232 -5.42 1.71 -9.52
C PHE A 232 -4.69 2.05 -10.82
N ALA A 233 -5.30 1.85 -11.99
CA ALA A 233 -4.65 2.15 -13.27
C ALA A 233 -4.16 3.61 -13.36
N ASP A 234 -4.95 4.57 -12.86
CA ASP A 234 -4.59 5.98 -12.80
C ASP A 234 -3.45 6.23 -11.79
N THR A 235 -3.45 5.53 -10.67
CA THR A 235 -2.41 5.63 -9.63
C THR A 235 -1.08 5.08 -10.13
N ILE A 236 -1.10 3.92 -10.78
CA ILE A 236 0.07 3.30 -11.42
C ILE A 236 0.66 4.24 -12.48
N TYR A 237 -0.19 4.82 -13.33
CA TYR A 237 0.24 5.75 -14.37
C TYR A 237 0.93 7.00 -13.83
N ARG A 238 0.40 7.58 -12.75
CA ARG A 238 0.88 8.87 -12.19
C ARG A 238 2.09 8.75 -11.28
N HIS A 239 2.27 7.63 -10.57
CA HIS A 239 3.22 7.53 -9.47
C HIS A 239 4.22 6.39 -9.67
N ASN A 240 5.50 6.75 -9.79
CA ASN A 240 6.61 5.81 -10.00
C ASN A 240 6.68 4.70 -8.94
N LYS A 241 6.50 5.04 -7.68
CA LYS A 241 6.58 4.11 -6.55
C LYS A 241 5.61 2.92 -6.66
N TYR A 242 4.41 3.12 -7.26
CA TYR A 242 3.46 2.02 -7.48
C TYR A 242 3.85 1.17 -8.68
N ARG A 243 4.50 1.77 -9.69
CA ARG A 243 5.06 1.02 -10.82
C ARG A 243 6.21 0.11 -10.40
N GLU A 244 7.06 0.57 -9.49
CA GLU A 244 8.22 -0.18 -8.97
C GLU A 244 7.83 -1.38 -8.12
N ILE A 245 6.63 -1.40 -7.54
CA ILE A 245 6.09 -2.53 -6.78
C ILE A 245 5.63 -3.66 -7.70
N LEU A 246 5.20 -3.34 -8.93
CA LEU A 246 4.63 -4.29 -9.86
C LEU A 246 5.72 -5.10 -10.58
N SER A 247 5.54 -6.41 -10.63
CA SER A 247 6.29 -7.29 -11.52
C SER A 247 5.74 -7.23 -12.95
N VAL A 248 6.48 -7.79 -13.89
CA VAL A 248 6.03 -7.92 -15.29
C VAL A 248 4.77 -8.80 -15.38
N ASP A 249 4.68 -9.86 -14.57
CA ASP A 249 3.49 -10.72 -14.48
C ASP A 249 2.29 -9.99 -13.90
N ASP A 250 2.49 -9.10 -12.94
CA ASP A 250 1.39 -8.26 -12.42
C ASP A 250 0.82 -7.38 -13.53
N TYR A 251 1.66 -6.80 -14.40
CA TYR A 251 1.19 -6.05 -15.57
C TYR A 251 0.42 -6.93 -16.56
N LYS A 252 0.86 -8.15 -16.82
CA LYS A 252 0.13 -9.12 -17.66
C LYS A 252 -1.28 -9.37 -17.10
N ASN A 253 -1.35 -9.63 -15.81
CA ASN A 253 -2.61 -9.88 -15.13
C ASN A 253 -3.52 -8.64 -15.13
N LEU A 254 -2.96 -7.47 -14.88
CA LEU A 254 -3.68 -6.20 -14.93
C LEU A 254 -4.26 -5.91 -16.32
N LEU A 255 -3.46 -6.03 -17.39
CA LEU A 255 -3.91 -5.80 -18.77
C LEU A 255 -5.10 -6.70 -19.15
N ASN A 256 -5.10 -7.94 -18.67
CA ASN A 256 -6.18 -8.89 -18.94
C ASN A 256 -7.43 -8.66 -18.06
N THR A 257 -7.31 -7.87 -16.97
CA THR A 257 -8.38 -7.72 -15.99
C THR A 257 -9.06 -6.36 -16.05
N VAL A 258 -8.33 -5.27 -16.30
CA VAL A 258 -8.88 -3.91 -16.31
C VAL A 258 -9.87 -3.67 -17.43
N SER A 259 -10.70 -2.64 -17.28
CA SER A 259 -11.60 -2.20 -18.35
C SER A 259 -10.82 -1.64 -19.53
N LYS A 260 -11.41 -1.74 -20.74
CA LYS A 260 -10.82 -1.25 -22.00
C LYS A 260 -10.32 0.20 -21.89
N PHE A 261 -11.03 1.06 -21.17
CA PHE A 261 -10.66 2.48 -20.99
C PHE A 261 -9.38 2.70 -20.17
N LYS A 262 -8.89 1.70 -19.44
CA LYS A 262 -7.69 1.79 -18.60
C LYS A 262 -6.46 1.15 -19.22
N ILE A 263 -6.63 0.35 -20.26
CA ILE A 263 -5.56 -0.43 -20.91
C ILE A 263 -4.42 0.48 -21.38
N ASN A 264 -4.71 1.56 -22.12
CA ASN A 264 -3.67 2.45 -22.63
C ASN A 264 -2.80 3.05 -21.51
N LYS A 265 -3.39 3.40 -20.37
CA LYS A 265 -2.63 3.89 -19.21
C LYS A 265 -1.69 2.85 -18.62
N LEU A 266 -2.12 1.58 -18.60
CA LEU A 266 -1.27 0.49 -18.12
C LEU A 266 -0.14 0.19 -19.10
N ILE A 267 -0.41 0.19 -20.40
CA ILE A 267 0.60 0.06 -21.44
C ILE A 267 1.66 1.15 -21.32
N GLU A 268 1.24 2.42 -21.20
CA GLU A 268 2.17 3.53 -21.00
C GLU A 268 2.95 3.40 -19.67
N SER A 269 2.31 2.88 -18.62
CA SER A 269 2.97 2.67 -17.33
C SER A 269 4.05 1.58 -17.41
N LEU A 270 3.73 0.45 -18.05
CA LEU A 270 4.67 -0.64 -18.30
C LEU A 270 5.86 -0.14 -19.11
N ASN A 271 5.60 0.66 -20.11
CA ASN A 271 6.62 1.27 -20.94
C ASN A 271 7.52 2.22 -20.18
N LYS A 272 6.96 3.10 -19.35
CA LYS A 272 7.72 3.99 -18.47
C LYS A 272 8.60 3.23 -17.47
N THR A 273 8.19 2.05 -17.07
CA THR A 273 8.93 1.25 -16.08
C THR A 273 10.07 0.46 -16.69
N TYR A 274 9.81 -0.22 -17.82
CA TYR A 274 10.73 -1.22 -18.35
C TYR A 274 11.35 -0.83 -19.69
N ARG A 275 10.84 0.20 -20.37
CA ARG A 275 11.30 0.61 -21.70
C ARG A 275 11.78 2.06 -21.79
N THR A 276 12.04 2.73 -20.67
CA THR A 276 12.69 4.04 -20.70
C THR A 276 14.12 3.90 -21.20
N LYS A 277 14.53 4.83 -22.05
CA LYS A 277 15.91 4.93 -22.54
C LYS A 277 16.85 5.13 -21.35
N TYR A 278 17.50 4.09 -20.94
CA TYR A 278 18.68 4.19 -20.10
C TYR A 278 19.88 3.78 -20.96
N SER A 279 21.01 4.44 -20.79
CA SER A 279 22.29 3.86 -21.17
C SER A 279 22.41 2.55 -20.39
N ILE A 280 22.39 1.43 -21.10
CA ILE A 280 22.53 0.10 -20.52
C ILE A 280 24.01 -0.24 -20.70
N ASP A 281 24.72 -0.48 -19.60
CA ASP A 281 26.04 -1.06 -19.62
C ASP A 281 25.90 -2.59 -19.55
N PRO A 282 26.10 -3.30 -20.68
CA PRO A 282 25.91 -4.75 -20.73
C PRO A 282 26.91 -5.51 -19.87
N SER A 283 28.02 -4.90 -19.46
CA SER A 283 28.99 -5.51 -18.53
C SER A 283 28.47 -5.58 -17.09
N SER A 284 27.43 -4.79 -16.75
CA SER A 284 26.86 -4.75 -15.41
C SER A 284 25.76 -5.80 -15.24
N ASP A 285 25.81 -6.60 -14.18
CA ASP A 285 24.75 -7.57 -13.84
C ASP A 285 23.37 -6.92 -13.62
N GLY A 286 23.37 -5.66 -13.19
CA GLY A 286 22.15 -4.87 -13.04
C GLY A 286 21.49 -4.59 -14.38
N ASP A 287 22.25 -4.31 -15.41
CA ASP A 287 21.74 -3.98 -16.74
C ASP A 287 21.35 -5.23 -17.53
N LYS A 288 22.06 -6.35 -17.38
CA LYS A 288 21.59 -7.66 -17.87
C LYS A 288 20.20 -7.99 -17.34
N LYS A 289 19.96 -7.79 -16.05
CA LYS A 289 18.63 -7.98 -15.46
C LYS A 289 17.59 -7.04 -16.05
N ARG A 290 17.93 -5.78 -16.33
CA ARG A 290 17.04 -4.82 -16.99
C ARG A 290 16.68 -5.23 -18.41
N MET A 291 17.67 -5.75 -19.18
CA MET A 291 17.43 -6.29 -20.52
C MET A 291 16.43 -7.44 -20.51
N HIS A 292 16.53 -8.38 -19.57
CA HIS A 292 15.56 -9.46 -19.42
C HIS A 292 14.17 -8.92 -19.11
N LEU A 293 14.04 -7.99 -18.18
CA LEU A 293 12.75 -7.36 -17.83
C LEU A 293 12.15 -6.59 -19.02
N PHE A 294 12.97 -5.94 -19.81
CA PHE A 294 12.54 -5.28 -21.05
C PHE A 294 11.98 -6.30 -22.06
N LYS A 295 12.68 -7.42 -22.27
CA LYS A 295 12.23 -8.51 -23.14
C LYS A 295 10.89 -9.07 -22.66
N ASP A 296 10.78 -9.37 -21.38
CA ASP A 296 9.56 -9.92 -20.77
C ASP A 296 8.39 -8.95 -20.91
N ALA A 297 8.59 -7.66 -20.62
CA ALA A 297 7.57 -6.62 -20.77
C ALA A 297 7.11 -6.48 -22.23
N SER A 298 8.04 -6.57 -23.18
CA SER A 298 7.73 -6.50 -24.62
C SER A 298 6.95 -7.74 -25.08
N ASN A 299 7.33 -8.92 -24.63
CA ASN A 299 6.61 -10.16 -24.94
C ASN A 299 5.16 -10.12 -24.40
N ILE A 300 4.96 -9.63 -23.18
CA ILE A 300 3.61 -9.48 -22.62
C ILE A 300 2.76 -8.53 -23.47
N LEU A 301 3.31 -7.44 -23.98
CA LEU A 301 2.58 -6.54 -24.87
C LEU A 301 2.27 -7.20 -26.22
N LEU A 302 3.21 -7.94 -26.79
CA LEU A 302 2.98 -8.67 -28.02
C LEU A 302 1.88 -9.72 -27.86
N GLU A 303 1.92 -10.51 -26.80
CA GLU A 303 0.87 -11.47 -26.46
C GLU A 303 -0.50 -10.79 -26.29
N PHE A 304 -0.51 -9.67 -25.54
CA PHE A 304 -1.72 -8.89 -25.33
C PHE A 304 -2.33 -8.38 -26.64
N TYR A 305 -1.53 -7.80 -27.51
CA TYR A 305 -2.00 -7.28 -28.80
C TYR A 305 -2.44 -8.38 -29.77
N ASN A 306 -1.84 -9.56 -29.69
CA ASN A 306 -2.27 -10.70 -30.49
C ASN A 306 -3.71 -11.09 -30.21
N VAL A 307 -4.14 -10.94 -28.95
CA VAL A 307 -5.52 -11.24 -28.50
C VAL A 307 -6.44 -10.03 -28.65
N ASN A 308 -5.91 -8.82 -28.52
CA ASN A 308 -6.66 -7.56 -28.48
C ASN A 308 -6.15 -6.58 -29.56
N PRO A 309 -6.31 -6.91 -30.85
CA PRO A 309 -5.75 -6.12 -31.96
C PRO A 309 -6.34 -4.71 -32.08
N GLU A 310 -7.50 -4.45 -31.45
CA GLU A 310 -8.13 -3.13 -31.45
C GLU A 310 -7.34 -2.06 -30.68
N PHE A 311 -6.40 -2.45 -29.84
CA PHE A 311 -5.49 -1.51 -29.13
C PHE A 311 -4.20 -1.24 -29.90
N LEU A 312 -4.00 -1.91 -31.01
CA LEU A 312 -2.83 -1.76 -31.86
C LEU A 312 -2.87 -0.47 -32.64
N ASN A 313 -1.72 0.19 -32.72
CA ASN A 313 -1.45 1.22 -33.70
C ASN A 313 -0.01 1.10 -34.21
N GLU A 314 0.26 1.73 -35.35
CA GLU A 314 1.56 1.68 -36.01
C GLU A 314 2.71 2.16 -35.08
N GLY A 315 2.48 3.24 -34.33
CA GLY A 315 3.48 3.77 -33.40
C GLY A 315 3.86 2.78 -32.30
N PHE A 316 2.87 2.06 -31.76
CA PHE A 316 3.14 1.01 -30.75
C PHE A 316 3.89 -0.17 -31.35
N CYS A 317 3.52 -0.61 -32.54
CA CYS A 317 4.22 -1.71 -33.19
C CYS A 317 5.68 -1.37 -33.48
N LYS A 318 5.94 -0.21 -34.07
CA LYS A 318 7.31 0.27 -34.31
C LYS A 318 8.10 0.37 -33.02
N TRP A 319 7.47 0.89 -31.97
CA TRP A 319 8.12 1.08 -30.69
C TRP A 319 8.43 -0.24 -29.92
N ILE A 320 7.55 -1.25 -30.00
CA ILE A 320 7.76 -2.57 -29.40
C ILE A 320 8.98 -3.29 -30.04
N ILE A 321 9.11 -3.19 -31.36
CA ILE A 321 10.17 -3.88 -32.08
C ILE A 321 11.46 -3.05 -32.18
N THR A 322 11.43 -1.76 -31.87
CA THR A 322 12.64 -0.94 -31.84
C THR A 322 13.42 -1.26 -30.57
N PRO A 323 14.57 -1.92 -30.65
CA PRO A 323 15.39 -2.18 -29.47
C PRO A 323 15.82 -0.85 -28.86
N VAL A 324 15.77 -0.76 -27.53
CA VAL A 324 16.28 0.42 -26.83
C VAL A 324 17.78 0.21 -26.61
N PHE A 325 18.55 0.35 -27.67
CA PHE A 325 20.00 0.42 -27.57
C PHE A 325 20.41 1.87 -27.72
N ALA A 326 20.76 2.48 -26.63
CA ALA A 326 21.35 3.79 -26.67
C ALA A 326 22.39 3.85 -25.58
N SER A 327 23.58 3.33 -25.85
CA SER A 327 24.76 3.90 -25.25
C SER A 327 25.80 4.06 -26.36
N GLU A 328 26.49 5.17 -26.31
CA GLU A 328 27.63 5.47 -27.16
C GLU A 328 28.80 4.49 -26.92
N ASP A 329 28.73 3.64 -25.89
CA ASP A 329 29.78 2.72 -25.40
C ASP A 329 29.43 1.25 -25.60
N ILE A 330 28.65 0.87 -26.61
CA ILE A 330 28.38 -0.56 -26.88
C ILE A 330 29.66 -1.22 -27.39
N THR A 331 30.33 -1.94 -26.52
CA THR A 331 31.40 -2.84 -26.89
C THR A 331 30.83 -4.09 -27.57
N GLU A 332 31.44 -4.48 -28.65
CA GLU A 332 31.09 -5.48 -29.66
C GLU A 332 30.37 -6.75 -29.17
N GLY A 333 29.28 -7.08 -29.83
CA GLY A 333 28.81 -8.47 -30.05
C GLY A 333 27.53 -8.89 -29.38
N GLU A 334 27.37 -8.81 -28.05
CA GLU A 334 26.26 -9.48 -27.36
C GLU A 334 24.93 -8.71 -27.48
N ASP A 335 24.95 -7.37 -27.49
CA ASP A 335 23.74 -6.55 -27.50
C ASP A 335 23.09 -6.47 -28.88
N PHE A 336 23.87 -6.48 -29.91
CA PHE A 336 23.36 -6.53 -31.28
C PHE A 336 22.59 -7.83 -31.54
N THR A 337 23.19 -8.95 -31.09
CA THR A 337 22.59 -10.28 -31.19
C THR A 337 21.22 -10.31 -30.46
N PHE A 338 21.16 -9.74 -29.26
CA PHE A 338 19.92 -9.70 -28.47
C PHE A 338 18.81 -8.92 -29.17
N GLY A 339 19.08 -7.71 -29.64
CA GLY A 339 18.08 -6.89 -30.33
C GLY A 339 17.59 -7.52 -31.62
N PHE A 340 18.50 -8.10 -32.39
CA PHE A 340 18.17 -8.82 -33.62
C PHE A 340 17.35 -10.07 -33.34
N GLU A 341 17.76 -10.92 -32.41
CA GLU A 341 17.01 -12.11 -32.01
C GLU A 341 15.62 -11.76 -31.46
N TYR A 342 15.52 -10.71 -30.65
CA TYR A 342 14.23 -10.25 -30.15
C TYR A 342 13.30 -9.84 -31.28
N THR A 343 13.78 -8.98 -32.20
CA THR A 343 12.99 -8.51 -33.34
C THR A 343 12.61 -9.67 -34.26
N TYR A 344 13.55 -10.56 -34.56
CA TYR A 344 13.30 -11.76 -35.38
C TYR A 344 12.24 -12.67 -34.74
N ASN A 345 12.38 -12.96 -33.44
CA ASN A 345 11.42 -13.80 -32.73
C ASN A 345 10.05 -13.16 -32.63
N ALA A 346 9.97 -11.83 -32.47
CA ALA A 346 8.70 -11.10 -32.48
C ALA A 346 7.99 -11.26 -33.83
N PHE A 347 8.69 -11.04 -34.95
CA PHE A 347 8.13 -11.24 -36.28
C PHE A 347 7.75 -12.70 -36.57
N LYS A 348 8.56 -13.66 -36.12
CA LYS A 348 8.29 -15.08 -36.31
C LYS A 348 7.03 -15.55 -35.59
N ASN A 349 6.76 -14.99 -34.42
CA ASN A 349 5.70 -15.46 -33.53
C ASN A 349 4.40 -14.62 -33.63
N PHE A 350 4.45 -13.42 -34.21
CA PHE A 350 3.32 -12.48 -34.21
C PHE A 350 3.06 -11.90 -35.60
N ASP A 351 2.23 -12.58 -36.38
CA ASP A 351 1.90 -12.22 -37.76
C ASP A 351 1.31 -10.81 -37.89
N PHE A 352 0.64 -10.27 -36.84
CA PHE A 352 0.08 -8.94 -36.89
C PHE A 352 1.14 -7.84 -37.08
N LEU A 353 2.42 -8.09 -36.75
CA LEU A 353 3.48 -7.12 -36.91
C LEU A 353 3.71 -6.78 -38.37
N TYR A 354 3.57 -7.75 -39.31
CA TYR A 354 3.70 -7.51 -40.72
C TYR A 354 2.66 -6.54 -41.28
N LYS A 355 1.52 -6.39 -40.64
CA LYS A 355 0.48 -5.46 -41.01
C LYS A 355 0.85 -4.00 -40.74
N TYR A 356 1.61 -3.75 -39.70
CA TYR A 356 1.92 -2.40 -39.20
C TYR A 356 3.38 -2.00 -39.35
N VAL A 357 4.27 -2.96 -39.58
CA VAL A 357 5.70 -2.73 -39.72
C VAL A 357 6.20 -3.44 -40.97
N SER A 358 6.63 -2.65 -41.94
CA SER A 358 7.15 -3.19 -43.20
C SER A 358 8.56 -3.79 -42.99
N ILE A 359 8.90 -4.78 -43.82
CA ILE A 359 10.26 -5.33 -43.89
C ILE A 359 11.28 -4.22 -44.16
N ASP A 360 10.92 -3.25 -44.99
CA ASP A 360 11.79 -2.11 -45.31
C ASP A 360 12.09 -1.25 -44.09
N TYR A 361 11.12 -1.06 -43.22
CA TYR A 361 11.35 -0.36 -41.94
C TYR A 361 12.39 -1.11 -41.06
N VAL A 362 12.26 -2.43 -40.98
CA VAL A 362 13.21 -3.25 -40.21
C VAL A 362 14.61 -3.21 -40.83
N LYS A 363 14.69 -3.27 -42.16
CA LYS A 363 15.98 -3.13 -42.89
C LYS A 363 16.60 -1.75 -42.66
N THR A 364 15.84 -0.67 -42.85
CA THR A 364 16.32 0.70 -42.59
C THR A 364 16.87 0.82 -41.16
N PHE A 365 16.14 0.29 -40.20
CA PHE A 365 16.57 0.28 -38.81
C PHE A 365 17.89 -0.49 -38.59
N ILE A 366 18.03 -1.67 -39.20
CA ILE A 366 19.26 -2.46 -39.15
C ILE A 366 20.40 -1.72 -39.85
N ASP A 367 20.15 -1.14 -41.01
CA ASP A 367 21.14 -0.41 -41.79
C ASP A 367 21.59 0.88 -41.05
N GLU A 368 20.71 1.62 -40.45
CA GLU A 368 21.04 2.76 -39.60
C GLU A 368 21.93 2.32 -38.41
N PHE A 369 21.57 1.24 -37.75
CA PHE A 369 22.33 0.71 -36.62
C PHE A 369 23.73 0.21 -37.03
N ILE A 370 23.85 -0.45 -38.17
CA ILE A 370 25.15 -0.91 -38.71
C ILE A 370 26.01 0.29 -39.12
N ASN A 371 25.40 1.29 -39.75
CA ASN A 371 26.09 2.49 -40.20
C ASN A 371 26.58 3.38 -39.06
N GLU A 372 25.80 3.52 -38.01
CA GLU A 372 26.22 4.24 -36.80
C GLU A 372 27.44 3.56 -36.13
N LYS A 373 27.54 2.22 -36.18
CA LYS A 373 28.71 1.49 -35.66
C LYS A 373 29.92 1.53 -36.60
N SER A 374 29.75 1.78 -37.88
CA SER A 374 30.89 1.89 -38.82
C SER A 374 31.69 3.19 -38.66
N PHE A 375 31.27 4.11 -37.79
CA PHE A 375 31.94 5.36 -37.44
C PHE A 375 32.69 5.32 -36.10
N ILE A 376 32.72 4.19 -35.43
CA ILE A 376 33.54 3.91 -34.25
C ILE A 376 34.61 2.89 -34.64
#